data_d974f51217cbf5ac4e2e40b0853b3b5b
#
_entry.id   d974f51217cbf5ac4e2e40b0853b3b5b
#
_cell.length_a   1.000
_cell.length_b   1.000
_cell.length_c   1.000
_cell.angle_alpha   90.00
_cell.angle_beta   90.00
_cell.angle_gamma   90.00
#
_symmetry.space_group_name_H-M   'P 1'
#
loop_
_entity.id
_entity.type
_entity.pdbx_description
1 polymer ?
#
loop_
_entity_poly.entity_id
_entity_poly.type
_entity_poly.pdbx_seq_one_letter_code
_entity_poly.pdbx_strand_id
1 'polypeptide(L)'
;MKNIVLIGLTIAATCCLFGQAKVGDSRGIAQKTNLSGDLTIDLFGQNSLLRDSVENIRLKELPGYKSPLKAALFSAVIPGAGQTYAERYWQGLAFFGAEVGLWVVYAAYQSKANRQTDDFQTFADEHWSVVRYVQWIQANVGQLNPSADVNSIVIDPNTNLPPWERIQWSQLNAVENQIMQVTGNGFTHDLPQRPSQQYYELIGKYWQFLSGWDDAAGLGPADVIAGNVSPEFINYSHQRGKANSLYAVATTATYVLVANHVLGALEAAWSAALDNSNLKMGAMLQPVRHSDGMVEFVPTATVSVEF
;
A
#
# COMPACT_ATOMS: atom_id res chain seq x y z
N MET A 1 23.90 0.95 10.02
CA MET A 1 23.18 -0.34 10.01
C MET A 1 21.87 -0.11 9.28
N LYS A 2 21.73 -0.65 8.07
CA LYS A 2 20.56 -0.43 7.21
C LYS A 2 19.40 -1.26 7.76
N ASN A 3 18.39 -0.61 8.34
CA ASN A 3 17.15 -1.27 8.72
C ASN A 3 16.34 -1.54 7.45
N ILE A 4 16.35 -2.79 7.01
CA ILE A 4 15.40 -3.29 6.02
C ILE A 4 14.05 -3.37 6.75
N VAL A 5 13.18 -2.40 6.49
CA VAL A 5 11.78 -2.48 6.93
C VAL A 5 11.11 -3.53 6.04
N LEU A 6 10.97 -4.73 6.57
CA LEU A 6 10.15 -5.78 5.98
C LEU A 6 8.69 -5.37 6.25
N ILE A 7 8.04 -4.75 5.27
CA ILE A 7 6.59 -4.51 5.33
C ILE A 7 5.91 -5.85 5.10
N GLY A 8 5.65 -6.56 6.20
CA GLY A 8 4.77 -7.72 6.19
C GLY A 8 3.36 -7.26 5.86
N LEU A 9 2.89 -7.61 4.67
CA LEU A 9 1.51 -7.40 4.26
C LEU A 9 0.63 -8.38 5.06
N THR A 10 0.15 -7.96 6.22
CA THR A 10 -0.91 -8.66 6.97
C THR A 10 -2.22 -8.42 6.24
N ILE A 11 -2.58 -9.35 5.35
CA ILE A 11 -3.93 -9.44 4.81
C ILE A 11 -4.81 -9.91 5.95
N ALA A 12 -5.46 -8.97 6.63
CA ALA A 12 -6.55 -9.26 7.53
C ALA A 12 -7.72 -9.81 6.67
N ALA A 13 -7.84 -11.13 6.61
CA ALA A 13 -9.03 -11.78 6.07
C ALA A 13 -10.18 -11.44 7.01
N THR A 14 -10.95 -10.41 6.64
CA THR A 14 -12.24 -10.14 7.28
C THR A 14 -13.18 -11.27 6.88
N CYS A 15 -13.25 -12.32 7.70
CA CYS A 15 -14.32 -13.31 7.63
C CYS A 15 -15.64 -12.58 7.86
N CYS A 16 -16.40 -12.35 6.79
CA CYS A 16 -17.81 -12.00 6.89
C CYS A 16 -18.53 -13.15 7.61
N LEU A 17 -18.96 -12.85 8.82
CA LEU A 17 -19.88 -13.66 9.61
C LEU A 17 -21.17 -13.86 8.79
N PHE A 18 -21.32 -15.03 8.22
CA PHE A 18 -22.63 -15.49 7.74
C PHE A 18 -23.51 -15.69 8.96
N GLY A 19 -24.55 -14.87 9.03
CA GLY A 19 -25.57 -14.97 10.05
C GLY A 19 -26.18 -16.35 10.10
N GLN A 20 -26.29 -16.91 11.30
CA GLN A 20 -27.03 -18.13 11.57
C GLN A 20 -28.50 -17.92 11.21
N ALA A 21 -28.96 -18.60 10.17
CA ALA A 21 -30.37 -18.69 9.88
C ALA A 21 -31.04 -19.51 10.99
N LYS A 22 -31.97 -18.90 11.72
CA LYS A 22 -32.88 -19.57 12.65
C LYS A 22 -33.64 -20.64 11.88
N VAL A 23 -33.47 -21.89 12.27
CA VAL A 23 -34.33 -22.98 11.82
C VAL A 23 -35.70 -22.75 12.45
N GLY A 24 -36.65 -22.32 11.63
CA GLY A 24 -38.05 -22.20 11.98
C GLY A 24 -38.70 -23.60 12.04
N ASP A 25 -39.39 -23.87 13.16
CA ASP A 25 -40.19 -25.05 13.39
C ASP A 25 -41.32 -25.12 12.31
N SER A 26 -41.15 -25.96 11.29
CA SER A 26 -42.18 -26.24 10.27
C SER A 26 -42.76 -27.59 10.49
N ARG A 27 -43.85 -27.66 11.28
CA ARG A 27 -44.80 -28.77 11.23
C ARG A 27 -45.52 -28.69 9.89
N GLY A 28 -44.91 -29.27 8.83
CA GLY A 28 -45.49 -29.33 7.50
C GLY A 28 -46.54 -30.42 7.36
N ILE A 29 -47.72 -29.98 6.99
CA ILE A 29 -48.81 -30.82 6.48
C ILE A 29 -48.28 -31.60 5.30
N ALA A 30 -48.42 -32.94 5.35
CA ALA A 30 -48.06 -33.82 4.22
C ALA A 30 -48.97 -33.52 3.01
N GLN A 31 -48.46 -32.70 2.10
CA GLN A 31 -49.11 -32.41 0.83
C GLN A 31 -48.76 -33.57 -0.13
N LYS A 32 -49.79 -34.23 -0.66
CA LYS A 32 -49.62 -35.24 -1.73
C LYS A 32 -48.94 -34.56 -2.92
N THR A 33 -47.64 -34.73 -3.05
CA THR A 33 -46.90 -34.28 -4.24
C THR A 33 -47.09 -35.30 -5.35
N ASN A 34 -47.70 -34.90 -6.44
CA ASN A 34 -47.67 -35.67 -7.68
C ASN A 34 -46.22 -35.65 -8.17
N LEU A 35 -45.60 -36.82 -8.33
CA LEU A 35 -44.27 -36.94 -8.90
C LEU A 35 -44.29 -36.42 -10.34
N SER A 36 -43.37 -35.47 -10.63
CA SER A 36 -43.28 -34.85 -11.94
C SER A 36 -42.59 -35.75 -12.99
N GLY A 37 -41.92 -36.79 -12.52
CA GLY A 37 -41.07 -37.66 -13.34
C GLY A 37 -39.65 -37.10 -13.52
N ASP A 38 -39.38 -35.93 -12.98
CA ASP A 38 -38.02 -35.37 -12.88
C ASP A 38 -37.52 -35.55 -11.43
N LEU A 39 -36.52 -36.40 -11.28
CA LEU A 39 -35.98 -36.77 -9.97
C LEU A 39 -35.49 -35.57 -9.18
N THR A 40 -35.02 -34.54 -9.87
CA THR A 40 -34.52 -33.30 -9.24
C THR A 40 -35.66 -32.47 -8.68
N ILE A 41 -36.75 -32.34 -9.43
CA ILE A 41 -37.97 -31.64 -8.98
C ILE A 41 -38.64 -32.41 -7.86
N ASP A 42 -38.72 -33.74 -7.97
CA ASP A 42 -39.40 -34.61 -7.01
C ASP A 42 -38.64 -34.75 -5.69
N LEU A 43 -37.30 -34.74 -5.69
CA LEU A 43 -36.47 -34.82 -4.48
C LEU A 43 -36.27 -33.46 -3.79
N PHE A 44 -36.15 -32.40 -4.54
CA PHE A 44 -35.74 -31.08 -3.99
C PHE A 44 -36.82 -30.01 -4.10
N GLY A 45 -37.99 -30.34 -4.70
CA GLY A 45 -39.08 -29.41 -4.91
C GLY A 45 -38.69 -28.20 -5.77
N GLN A 46 -39.48 -27.13 -5.73
CA GLN A 46 -39.19 -25.87 -6.43
C GLN A 46 -38.18 -24.99 -5.70
N ASN A 47 -37.40 -25.55 -4.79
CA ASN A 47 -36.46 -24.78 -3.99
C ASN A 47 -35.18 -24.54 -4.83
N SER A 48 -35.13 -23.40 -5.53
CA SER A 48 -34.04 -23.00 -6.42
C SER A 48 -32.67 -23.05 -5.73
N LEU A 49 -32.62 -22.73 -4.44
CA LEU A 49 -31.38 -22.72 -3.66
C LEU A 49 -30.78 -24.13 -3.47
N LEU A 50 -31.62 -25.15 -3.27
CA LEU A 50 -31.14 -26.54 -3.16
C LEU A 50 -30.71 -27.11 -4.51
N ARG A 51 -31.44 -26.77 -5.57
CA ARG A 51 -31.11 -27.16 -6.95
C ARG A 51 -29.75 -26.57 -7.34
N ASP A 52 -29.53 -25.25 -7.12
CA ASP A 52 -28.28 -24.60 -7.41
C ASP A 52 -27.11 -25.18 -6.60
N SER A 53 -27.38 -25.61 -5.34
CA SER A 53 -26.35 -26.21 -4.50
C SER A 53 -25.93 -27.60 -5.00
N VAL A 54 -26.88 -28.43 -5.43
CA VAL A 54 -26.60 -29.76 -5.97
C VAL A 54 -25.90 -29.66 -7.33
N GLU A 55 -26.34 -28.73 -8.18
CA GLU A 55 -25.71 -28.48 -9.47
C GLU A 55 -24.26 -28.02 -9.32
N ASN A 56 -24.00 -27.12 -8.39
CA ASN A 56 -22.66 -26.67 -8.05
C ASN A 56 -21.76 -27.77 -7.47
N ILE A 57 -22.31 -28.71 -6.69
CA ILE A 57 -21.55 -29.86 -6.17
C ILE A 57 -21.14 -30.79 -7.31
N ARG A 58 -22.07 -31.08 -8.24
CA ARG A 58 -21.79 -31.94 -9.41
C ARG A 58 -20.78 -31.31 -10.37
N LEU A 59 -20.85 -30.00 -10.60
CA LEU A 59 -19.88 -29.30 -11.44
C LEU A 59 -18.45 -29.44 -10.93
N LYS A 60 -18.24 -29.41 -9.60
CA LYS A 60 -16.91 -29.56 -8.99
C LYS A 60 -16.26 -30.91 -9.18
N GLU A 61 -17.04 -31.93 -9.49
CA GLU A 61 -16.58 -33.32 -9.72
C GLU A 61 -16.22 -33.56 -11.19
N LEU A 62 -16.52 -32.61 -12.08
CA LEU A 62 -16.25 -32.78 -13.51
C LEU A 62 -14.76 -32.69 -13.84
N PRO A 63 -14.24 -33.55 -14.73
CA PRO A 63 -12.93 -33.37 -15.32
C PRO A 63 -12.85 -31.98 -16.01
N GLY A 64 -11.82 -31.23 -15.72
CA GLY A 64 -11.63 -29.86 -16.27
C GLY A 64 -12.24 -28.73 -15.44
N TYR A 65 -12.95 -29.00 -14.34
CA TYR A 65 -13.45 -27.97 -13.46
C TYR A 65 -12.29 -27.16 -12.86
N LYS A 66 -12.36 -25.82 -13.00
CA LYS A 66 -11.39 -24.87 -12.46
C LYS A 66 -12.02 -24.09 -11.32
N SER A 67 -11.49 -24.22 -10.11
CA SER A 67 -12.02 -23.50 -8.95
C SER A 67 -11.75 -22.00 -9.07
N PRO A 68 -12.78 -21.13 -9.18
CA PRO A 68 -12.58 -19.67 -9.22
C PRO A 68 -11.86 -19.13 -7.98
N LEU A 69 -12.13 -19.70 -6.80
CA LEU A 69 -11.45 -19.31 -5.56
C LEU A 69 -9.95 -19.65 -5.60
N LYS A 70 -9.58 -20.84 -6.11
CA LYS A 70 -8.15 -21.19 -6.25
C LYS A 70 -7.46 -20.27 -7.27
N ALA A 71 -8.10 -19.98 -8.41
CA ALA A 71 -7.58 -19.05 -9.40
C ALA A 71 -7.35 -17.64 -8.78
N ALA A 72 -8.34 -17.13 -8.05
CA ALA A 72 -8.21 -15.86 -7.34
C ALA A 72 -7.04 -15.86 -6.35
N LEU A 73 -6.96 -16.87 -5.49
CA LEU A 73 -5.90 -16.96 -4.47
C LEU A 73 -4.50 -17.06 -5.11
N PHE A 74 -4.34 -17.80 -6.19
CA PHE A 74 -3.06 -17.89 -6.89
C PHE A 74 -2.64 -16.54 -7.44
N SER A 75 -3.53 -15.78 -8.07
CA SER A 75 -3.21 -14.45 -8.59
C SER A 75 -3.12 -13.38 -7.51
N ALA A 76 -3.80 -13.55 -6.37
CA ALA A 76 -3.63 -12.67 -5.22
C ALA A 76 -2.22 -12.77 -4.62
N VAL A 77 -1.56 -13.93 -4.72
CA VAL A 77 -0.19 -14.14 -4.23
C VAL A 77 0.84 -13.84 -5.32
N ILE A 78 0.62 -14.35 -6.52
CA ILE A 78 1.50 -14.14 -7.68
C ILE A 78 0.63 -13.73 -8.87
N PRO A 79 0.60 -12.45 -9.25
CA PRO A 79 -0.17 -12.00 -10.41
C PRO A 79 0.17 -12.82 -11.67
N GLY A 80 -0.85 -13.33 -12.32
CA GLY A 80 -0.70 -14.22 -13.48
C GLY A 80 -0.78 -15.72 -13.17
N ALA A 81 -0.56 -16.16 -11.92
CA ALA A 81 -0.58 -17.58 -11.57
C ALA A 81 -2.00 -18.18 -11.66
N GLY A 82 -3.01 -17.43 -11.27
CA GLY A 82 -4.41 -17.86 -11.38
C GLY A 82 -4.89 -17.94 -12.82
N GLN A 83 -4.45 -17.03 -13.69
CA GLN A 83 -4.69 -17.08 -15.12
C GLN A 83 -4.03 -18.33 -15.75
N THR A 84 -2.81 -18.63 -15.35
CA THR A 84 -2.10 -19.83 -15.78
C THR A 84 -2.84 -21.10 -15.32
N TYR A 85 -3.36 -21.12 -14.09
CA TYR A 85 -4.22 -22.19 -13.59
C TYR A 85 -5.52 -22.32 -14.41
N ALA A 86 -6.08 -21.20 -14.88
CA ALA A 86 -7.24 -21.15 -15.78
C ALA A 86 -6.87 -21.40 -17.26
N GLU A 87 -5.61 -21.75 -17.57
CA GLU A 87 -5.08 -21.95 -18.93
C GLU A 87 -5.12 -20.69 -19.82
N ARG A 88 -5.25 -19.52 -19.19
CA ARG A 88 -5.22 -18.20 -19.84
C ARG A 88 -3.80 -17.63 -19.87
N TYR A 89 -2.89 -18.27 -20.56
CA TYR A 89 -1.44 -18.01 -20.50
C TYR A 89 -1.07 -16.57 -20.90
N TRP A 90 -1.74 -15.98 -21.89
CA TRP A 90 -1.45 -14.61 -22.32
C TRP A 90 -1.86 -13.56 -21.28
N GLN A 91 -3.00 -13.75 -20.65
CA GLN A 91 -3.42 -12.91 -19.51
C GLN A 91 -2.46 -13.10 -18.34
N GLY A 92 -2.08 -14.33 -18.04
CA GLY A 92 -1.07 -14.65 -17.03
C GLY A 92 0.25 -13.93 -17.27
N LEU A 93 0.75 -13.97 -18.51
CA LEU A 93 1.98 -13.28 -18.91
C LEU A 93 1.85 -11.75 -18.76
N ALA A 94 0.69 -11.18 -19.10
CA ALA A 94 0.46 -9.73 -18.97
C ALA A 94 0.49 -9.27 -17.51
N PHE A 95 -0.23 -9.96 -16.60
CA PHE A 95 -0.22 -9.62 -15.17
C PHE A 95 1.15 -9.83 -14.53
N PHE A 96 1.83 -10.94 -14.84
CA PHE A 96 3.18 -11.21 -14.35
C PHE A 96 4.21 -10.23 -14.91
N GLY A 97 4.11 -9.88 -16.19
CA GLY A 97 5.00 -8.89 -16.82
C GLY A 97 4.82 -7.50 -16.23
N ALA A 98 3.57 -7.09 -15.94
CA ALA A 98 3.27 -5.85 -15.25
C ALA A 98 3.88 -5.85 -13.83
N GLU A 99 3.78 -6.96 -13.11
CA GLU A 99 4.37 -7.13 -11.76
C GLU A 99 5.87 -6.89 -11.79
N VAL A 100 6.58 -7.60 -12.67
CA VAL A 100 8.04 -7.45 -12.82
C VAL A 100 8.43 -6.03 -13.22
N GLY A 101 7.72 -5.44 -14.18
CA GLY A 101 7.96 -4.06 -14.61
C GLY A 101 7.80 -3.04 -13.50
N LEU A 102 6.75 -3.18 -12.68
CA LEU A 102 6.50 -2.30 -11.54
C LEU A 102 7.55 -2.43 -10.44
N TRP A 103 8.04 -3.64 -10.16
CA TRP A 103 9.16 -3.85 -9.24
C TRP A 103 10.45 -3.20 -9.73
N VAL A 104 10.72 -3.26 -11.04
CA VAL A 104 11.88 -2.57 -11.64
C VAL A 104 11.74 -1.05 -11.49
N VAL A 105 10.56 -0.50 -11.76
CA VAL A 105 10.28 0.94 -11.57
C VAL A 105 10.48 1.32 -10.10
N TYR A 106 9.87 0.59 -9.17
CA TYR A 106 10.04 0.82 -7.73
C TYR A 106 11.50 0.85 -7.32
N ALA A 107 12.27 -0.20 -7.65
CA ALA A 107 13.68 -0.32 -7.26
C ALA A 107 14.54 0.80 -7.86
N ALA A 108 14.31 1.16 -9.12
CA ALA A 108 15.05 2.22 -9.80
C ALA A 108 14.79 3.59 -9.17
N TYR A 109 13.52 3.93 -8.91
CA TYR A 109 13.16 5.23 -8.33
C TYR A 109 13.51 5.32 -6.85
N GLN A 110 13.36 4.24 -6.09
CA GLN A 110 13.81 4.16 -4.71
C GLN A 110 15.32 4.39 -4.59
N SER A 111 16.12 3.76 -5.46
CA SER A 111 17.58 3.95 -5.51
C SER A 111 17.97 5.39 -5.88
N LYS A 112 17.27 5.99 -6.86
CA LYS A 112 17.50 7.41 -7.23
C LYS A 112 17.12 8.35 -6.09
N ALA A 113 16.01 8.09 -5.40
CA ALA A 113 15.55 8.89 -4.27
C ALA A 113 16.55 8.83 -3.10
N ASN A 114 17.06 7.63 -2.78
CA ASN A 114 18.08 7.46 -1.74
C ASN A 114 19.35 8.26 -2.07
N ARG A 115 19.87 8.17 -3.30
CA ARG A 115 21.04 8.96 -3.71
C ARG A 115 20.77 10.47 -3.62
N GLN A 116 19.63 10.94 -4.10
CA GLN A 116 19.27 12.35 -3.99
C GLN A 116 19.12 12.79 -2.52
N THR A 117 18.75 11.86 -1.62
CA THR A 117 18.70 12.11 -0.17
C THR A 117 20.11 12.24 0.39
N ASP A 118 21.02 11.34 0.04
CA ASP A 118 22.41 11.42 0.46
C ASP A 118 23.06 12.74 -0.05
N ASP A 119 22.78 13.11 -1.30
CA ASP A 119 23.30 14.35 -1.92
C ASP A 119 22.85 15.60 -1.16
N PHE A 120 21.54 15.76 -0.86
CA PHE A 120 21.06 16.94 -0.18
C PHE A 120 21.46 16.96 1.31
N GLN A 121 21.60 15.81 1.96
CA GLN A 121 22.10 15.74 3.33
C GLN A 121 23.57 16.16 3.41
N THR A 122 24.39 15.69 2.47
CA THR A 122 25.80 16.11 2.33
C THR A 122 25.89 17.62 2.12
N PHE A 123 25.09 18.16 1.19
CA PHE A 123 25.04 19.60 0.94
C PHE A 123 24.65 20.39 2.22
N ALA A 124 23.67 19.90 2.97
CA ALA A 124 23.29 20.54 4.23
C ALA A 124 24.39 20.47 5.27
N ASP A 125 25.09 19.36 5.40
CA ASP A 125 26.18 19.20 6.38
C ASP A 125 27.38 20.10 6.05
N GLU A 126 27.59 20.43 4.78
CA GLU A 126 28.65 21.34 4.32
C GLU A 126 28.28 22.82 4.47
N HIS A 127 27.05 23.19 4.19
CA HIS A 127 26.61 24.59 4.06
C HIS A 127 25.76 25.11 5.22
N TRP A 128 25.10 24.22 6.00
CA TRP A 128 24.30 24.60 7.15
C TRP A 128 24.97 24.24 8.47
N SER A 129 24.98 25.17 9.43
CA SER A 129 25.64 24.97 10.73
C SER A 129 24.72 25.36 11.89
N VAL A 130 24.48 24.41 12.79
CA VAL A 130 23.76 24.68 14.05
C VAL A 130 24.52 25.65 14.94
N VAL A 131 25.85 25.65 14.88
CA VAL A 131 26.68 26.66 15.62
C VAL A 131 26.42 28.06 15.10
N ARG A 132 26.36 28.25 13.79
CA ARG A 132 26.05 29.55 13.16
C ARG A 132 24.63 30.01 13.53
N TYR A 133 23.67 29.09 13.49
CA TYR A 133 22.30 29.34 13.90
C TYR A 133 22.21 29.80 15.38
N VAL A 134 22.89 29.09 16.29
CA VAL A 134 22.93 29.47 17.72
C VAL A 134 23.59 30.84 17.92
N GLN A 135 24.71 31.12 17.25
CA GLN A 135 25.37 32.44 17.32
C GLN A 135 24.44 33.56 16.86
N TRP A 136 23.66 33.31 15.80
CA TRP A 136 22.67 34.25 15.32
C TRP A 136 21.56 34.49 16.36
N ILE A 137 21.03 33.43 16.99
CA ILE A 137 20.04 33.57 18.08
C ILE A 137 20.61 34.40 19.22
N GLN A 138 21.86 34.11 19.68
CA GLN A 138 22.50 34.82 20.75
C GLN A 138 22.66 36.31 20.43
N ALA A 139 22.99 36.66 19.20
CA ALA A 139 23.15 38.04 18.74
C ALA A 139 21.81 38.80 18.61
N ASN A 140 20.71 38.11 18.34
CA ASN A 140 19.41 38.71 18.01
C ASN A 140 18.31 38.50 19.06
N VAL A 141 18.61 37.85 20.19
CA VAL A 141 17.62 37.49 21.21
C VAL A 141 16.83 38.67 21.71
N GLY A 142 17.48 39.88 21.82
CA GLY A 142 16.82 41.11 22.25
C GLY A 142 15.64 41.53 21.38
N GLN A 143 15.61 41.13 20.10
CA GLN A 143 14.52 41.38 19.18
C GLN A 143 13.53 40.21 19.08
N LEU A 144 13.95 38.99 19.45
CA LEU A 144 13.14 37.78 19.40
C LEU A 144 12.35 37.60 20.69
N ASN A 145 13.03 37.42 21.78
CA ASN A 145 12.52 37.41 23.17
C ASN A 145 13.62 37.84 24.14
N PRO A 146 13.59 39.07 24.64
CA PRO A 146 14.60 39.58 25.58
C PRO A 146 14.72 38.78 26.89
N SER A 147 13.70 38.00 27.23
CA SER A 147 13.66 37.18 28.45
C SER A 147 14.20 35.77 28.25
N ALA A 148 14.56 35.37 27.01
CA ALA A 148 15.09 34.04 26.74
C ALA A 148 16.54 33.93 27.25
N ASP A 149 16.85 32.84 27.94
CA ASP A 149 18.18 32.59 28.53
C ASP A 149 19.13 31.98 27.49
N VAL A 150 19.60 32.80 26.55
CA VAL A 150 20.53 32.36 25.48
C VAL A 150 21.91 32.00 26.02
N ASN A 151 22.28 32.46 27.23
CA ASN A 151 23.56 32.12 27.84
C ASN A 151 23.60 30.66 28.33
N SER A 152 22.47 30.02 28.44
CA SER A 152 22.39 28.56 28.72
C SER A 152 22.95 27.71 27.59
N ILE A 153 22.96 28.22 26.33
CA ILE A 153 23.50 27.49 25.20
C ILE A 153 25.03 27.65 25.16
N VAL A 154 25.73 26.59 25.54
CA VAL A 154 27.20 26.57 25.49
C VAL A 154 27.63 25.94 24.17
N ILE A 155 28.50 26.68 23.43
CA ILE A 155 29.12 26.18 22.20
C ILE A 155 30.52 25.66 22.57
N ASP A 156 30.79 24.37 22.28
CA ASP A 156 32.14 23.83 22.45
C ASP A 156 33.11 24.55 21.49
N PRO A 157 34.23 25.10 22.02
CA PRO A 157 35.21 25.81 21.20
C PRO A 157 36.03 24.91 20.27
N ASN A 158 35.96 23.59 20.43
CA ASN A 158 36.72 22.65 19.63
C ASN A 158 36.22 22.61 18.17
N THR A 159 36.89 23.33 17.29
CA THR A 159 36.55 23.39 15.85
C THR A 159 36.88 22.12 15.06
N ASN A 160 37.57 21.14 15.68
CA ASN A 160 37.79 19.85 15.05
C ASN A 160 36.55 18.93 15.13
N LEU A 161 35.59 19.29 16.00
CA LEU A 161 34.30 18.61 16.07
C LEU A 161 33.35 19.18 15.01
N PRO A 162 32.48 18.33 14.42
CA PRO A 162 31.46 18.85 13.52
C PRO A 162 30.45 19.72 14.27
N PRO A 163 29.80 20.69 13.62
CA PRO A 163 28.93 21.68 14.28
C PRO A 163 27.87 21.07 15.20
N TRP A 164 27.30 19.94 14.81
CA TRP A 164 26.22 19.26 15.56
C TRP A 164 26.71 18.55 16.85
N GLU A 165 27.98 18.37 17.05
CA GLU A 165 28.58 17.83 18.27
C GLU A 165 29.06 18.94 19.24
N ARG A 166 29.02 20.19 18.79
CA ARG A 166 29.54 21.36 19.53
C ARG A 166 28.48 22.06 20.37
N ILE A 167 27.22 21.59 20.35
CA ILE A 167 26.13 22.17 21.12
C ILE A 167 25.39 21.10 21.93
N GLN A 168 24.74 21.53 23.01
CA GLN A 168 23.80 20.72 23.74
C GLN A 168 22.38 20.99 23.21
N TRP A 169 21.82 20.01 22.51
CA TRP A 169 20.51 20.13 21.85
C TRP A 169 19.38 20.50 22.80
N SER A 170 19.38 19.95 24.02
CA SER A 170 18.36 20.26 25.03
C SER A 170 18.37 21.74 25.44
N GLN A 171 19.55 22.37 25.50
CA GLN A 171 19.68 23.82 25.81
C GLN A 171 19.17 24.64 24.63
N LEU A 172 19.55 24.29 23.40
CA LEU A 172 19.04 24.97 22.20
C LEU A 172 17.51 24.90 22.15
N ASN A 173 16.94 23.71 22.26
CA ASN A 173 15.49 23.55 22.20
C ASN A 173 14.75 24.27 23.34
N ALA A 174 15.34 24.32 24.53
CA ALA A 174 14.78 25.13 25.65
C ALA A 174 14.70 26.61 25.31
N VAL A 175 15.73 27.17 24.68
CA VAL A 175 15.75 28.57 24.25
C VAL A 175 14.80 28.81 23.08
N GLU A 176 14.77 27.95 22.08
CA GLU A 176 13.78 28.02 20.97
C GLU A 176 12.36 28.04 21.52
N ASN A 177 12.05 27.17 22.48
CA ASN A 177 10.75 27.14 23.14
C ASN A 177 10.43 28.43 23.88
N GLN A 178 11.42 29.07 24.53
CA GLN A 178 11.23 30.39 25.15
C GLN A 178 10.97 31.48 24.09
N ILE A 179 11.68 31.46 22.97
CA ILE A 179 11.48 32.40 21.86
C ILE A 179 10.07 32.23 21.27
N MET A 180 9.59 30.98 21.07
CA MET A 180 8.27 30.70 20.54
C MET A 180 7.10 31.20 21.42
N GLN A 181 7.34 31.51 22.69
CA GLN A 181 6.31 32.13 23.56
C GLN A 181 5.93 33.54 23.15
N VAL A 182 6.79 34.21 22.39
CA VAL A 182 6.53 35.56 21.84
C VAL A 182 5.96 35.41 20.43
N THR A 183 4.74 35.88 20.20
CA THR A 183 4.09 35.79 18.89
C THR A 183 4.69 36.81 17.90
N GLY A 184 4.73 36.40 16.61
CA GLY A 184 5.11 37.26 15.51
C GLY A 184 6.63 37.36 15.25
N ASN A 185 7.47 36.61 15.96
CA ASN A 185 8.92 36.58 15.78
C ASN A 185 9.39 35.52 14.72
N GLY A 186 8.47 34.81 14.11
CA GLY A 186 8.76 33.81 13.05
C GLY A 186 9.21 32.44 13.55
N PHE A 187 9.37 32.23 14.85
CA PHE A 187 9.73 30.94 15.44
C PHE A 187 8.49 30.11 15.73
N THR A 188 8.47 28.88 15.22
CA THR A 188 7.33 27.97 15.32
C THR A 188 7.73 26.52 15.62
N HIS A 189 9.01 26.21 15.61
CA HIS A 189 9.55 24.85 15.77
C HIS A 189 10.85 24.89 16.55
N ASP A 190 11.10 23.87 17.35
CA ASP A 190 12.42 23.53 17.86
C ASP A 190 13.16 22.62 16.87
N LEU A 191 14.49 22.76 16.82
CA LEU A 191 15.33 22.01 15.89
C LEU A 191 15.60 20.60 16.43
N PRO A 192 15.16 19.53 15.75
CA PRO A 192 15.50 18.17 16.14
C PRO A 192 16.99 17.89 15.99
N GLN A 193 17.48 16.95 16.81
CA GLN A 193 18.89 16.55 16.75
C GLN A 193 19.24 15.86 15.43
N ARG A 194 20.43 16.19 14.87
CA ARG A 194 21.02 15.44 13.74
C ARG A 194 21.41 14.01 14.20
N PRO A 195 21.28 12.96 13.36
CA PRO A 195 20.84 12.98 11.96
C PRO A 195 19.38 12.54 11.78
N SER A 196 18.44 13.25 12.36
CA SER A 196 17.01 12.90 12.15
C SER A 196 16.49 13.40 10.80
N GLN A 197 15.49 12.71 10.25
CA GLN A 197 14.81 13.14 9.04
C GLN A 197 14.20 14.55 9.24
N GLN A 198 13.64 14.81 10.42
CA GLN A 198 13.04 16.10 10.78
C GLN A 198 14.08 17.23 10.79
N TYR A 199 15.31 16.99 11.27
CA TYR A 199 16.39 17.96 11.20
C TYR A 199 16.59 18.47 9.77
N TYR A 200 16.82 17.54 8.84
CA TYR A 200 17.01 17.89 7.43
C TYR A 200 15.74 18.45 6.77
N GLU A 201 14.56 18.13 7.28
CA GLU A 201 13.33 18.75 6.79
C GLU A 201 13.22 20.21 7.22
N LEU A 202 13.42 20.49 8.51
CA LEU A 202 13.15 21.80 9.08
C LEU A 202 14.10 22.88 8.56
N ILE A 203 15.40 22.57 8.42
CA ILE A 203 16.42 23.54 7.97
C ILE A 203 16.22 24.04 6.54
N GLY A 204 15.41 23.37 5.73
CA GLY A 204 15.07 23.78 4.36
C GLY A 204 13.58 24.06 4.15
N LYS A 205 12.81 24.21 5.23
CA LYS A 205 11.36 24.42 5.16
C LYS A 205 10.91 25.67 5.90
N TYR A 206 11.55 25.95 7.05
CA TYR A 206 11.16 27.07 7.92
C TYR A 206 12.22 28.15 7.94
N TRP A 207 11.79 29.39 7.75
CA TRP A 207 12.65 30.56 7.65
C TRP A 207 13.44 30.85 8.93
N GLN A 208 12.94 30.44 10.09
CA GLN A 208 13.65 30.56 11.34
C GLN A 208 15.05 29.92 11.34
N PHE A 209 15.29 28.94 10.47
CA PHE A 209 16.56 28.24 10.32
C PHE A 209 17.46 28.81 9.22
N LEU A 210 17.05 29.93 8.57
CA LEU A 210 17.81 30.58 7.49
C LEU A 210 19.23 30.96 7.93
N SER A 211 19.38 31.51 9.12
CA SER A 211 20.65 31.98 9.63
C SER A 211 21.71 30.90 9.85
N GLY A 212 21.33 29.65 9.75
CA GLY A 212 22.25 28.52 9.76
C GLY A 212 22.98 28.28 8.43
N TRP A 213 22.48 28.81 7.29
CA TRP A 213 23.13 28.72 5.99
C TRP A 213 24.32 29.70 5.91
N ASP A 214 25.39 29.31 5.20
CA ASP A 214 26.63 30.09 5.17
C ASP A 214 26.53 31.35 4.30
N ASP A 215 25.62 31.37 3.34
CA ASP A 215 25.29 32.52 2.50
C ASP A 215 24.24 33.46 3.13
N ALA A 216 23.73 33.12 4.31
CA ALA A 216 22.73 33.91 5.04
C ALA A 216 23.36 34.89 6.05
N ALA A 217 24.67 35.14 5.99
CA ALA A 217 25.37 36.07 6.86
C ALA A 217 24.80 37.48 6.70
N GLY A 218 24.41 38.10 7.83
CA GLY A 218 23.85 39.46 7.85
C GLY A 218 22.31 39.54 7.79
N LEU A 219 21.59 38.43 7.68
CA LEU A 219 20.13 38.43 7.84
C LEU A 219 19.77 38.72 9.31
N GLY A 220 18.92 39.74 9.51
CA GLY A 220 18.35 40.07 10.82
C GLY A 220 17.00 39.37 11.04
N PRO A 221 16.39 39.49 12.25
CA PRO A 221 15.07 38.93 12.54
C PRO A 221 13.98 39.40 11.57
N ALA A 222 14.03 40.66 11.12
CA ALA A 222 13.08 41.20 10.14
C ALA A 222 13.17 40.47 8.78
N ASP A 223 14.38 40.13 8.32
CA ASP A 223 14.59 39.38 7.08
C ASP A 223 14.06 37.98 7.20
N VAL A 224 14.30 37.31 8.34
CA VAL A 224 13.78 35.96 8.63
C VAL A 224 12.25 35.95 8.65
N ILE A 225 11.62 36.95 9.32
CA ILE A 225 10.16 37.09 9.36
C ILE A 225 9.59 37.40 7.97
N ALA A 226 10.28 38.22 7.17
CA ALA A 226 9.87 38.55 5.80
C ALA A 226 10.07 37.41 4.81
N GLY A 227 10.85 36.37 5.18
CA GLY A 227 11.17 35.25 4.31
C GLY A 227 12.17 35.61 3.21
N ASN A 228 13.12 36.48 3.50
CA ASN A 228 14.23 36.79 2.60
C ASN A 228 15.21 35.63 2.54
N VAL A 229 14.88 34.67 1.67
CA VAL A 229 15.60 33.39 1.57
C VAL A 229 16.94 33.54 0.84
N SER A 230 17.94 32.80 1.30
CA SER A 230 19.24 32.73 0.65
C SER A 230 19.20 31.75 -0.56
N PRO A 231 20.11 31.93 -1.53
CA PRO A 231 20.25 30.99 -2.67
C PRO A 231 20.48 29.54 -2.24
N GLU A 232 21.26 29.28 -1.21
CA GLU A 232 21.51 27.91 -0.73
C GLU A 232 20.30 27.27 -0.06
N PHE A 233 19.54 28.04 0.71
CA PHE A 233 18.27 27.55 1.23
C PHE A 233 17.32 27.13 0.10
N ILE A 234 17.21 27.94 -0.98
CA ILE A 234 16.37 27.63 -2.14
C ILE A 234 16.88 26.38 -2.85
N ASN A 235 18.20 26.31 -3.11
CA ASN A 235 18.84 25.16 -3.75
C ASN A 235 18.59 23.88 -2.94
N TYR A 236 18.81 23.91 -1.65
CA TYR A 236 18.56 22.80 -0.74
C TYR A 236 17.09 22.36 -0.74
N SER A 237 16.16 23.30 -0.64
CA SER A 237 14.72 23.03 -0.75
C SER A 237 14.35 22.33 -2.04
N HIS A 238 14.94 22.75 -3.17
CA HIS A 238 14.72 22.09 -4.47
C HIS A 238 15.30 20.67 -4.51
N GLN A 239 16.48 20.45 -3.95
CA GLN A 239 17.08 19.11 -3.88
C GLN A 239 16.21 18.14 -3.05
N ARG A 240 15.69 18.60 -1.91
CA ARG A 240 14.73 17.83 -1.10
C ARG A 240 13.43 17.58 -1.87
N GLY A 241 12.89 18.60 -2.53
CA GLY A 241 11.70 18.46 -3.39
C GLY A 241 11.88 17.40 -4.47
N LYS A 242 13.06 17.35 -5.09
CA LYS A 242 13.42 16.31 -6.07
C LYS A 242 13.47 14.91 -5.46
N ALA A 243 14.09 14.75 -4.28
CA ALA A 243 14.09 13.46 -3.57
C ALA A 243 12.67 12.99 -3.25
N ASN A 244 11.82 13.88 -2.72
CA ASN A 244 10.43 13.58 -2.41
C ASN A 244 9.63 13.17 -3.67
N SER A 245 9.87 13.84 -4.80
CA SER A 245 9.22 13.49 -6.07
C SER A 245 9.64 12.11 -6.56
N LEU A 246 10.89 11.72 -6.39
CA LEU A 246 11.38 10.38 -6.73
C LEU A 246 10.76 9.30 -5.82
N TYR A 247 10.66 9.56 -4.51
CA TYR A 247 9.96 8.67 -3.58
C TYR A 247 8.47 8.56 -3.92
N ALA A 248 7.81 9.66 -4.33
CA ALA A 248 6.42 9.63 -4.73
C ALA A 248 6.17 8.69 -5.92
N VAL A 249 7.08 8.66 -6.92
CA VAL A 249 6.99 7.71 -8.03
C VAL A 249 7.15 6.26 -7.53
N ALA A 250 8.13 5.99 -6.65
CA ALA A 250 8.31 4.66 -6.07
C ALA A 250 7.07 4.22 -5.29
N THR A 251 6.51 5.11 -4.46
CA THR A 251 5.27 4.86 -3.71
C THR A 251 4.08 4.61 -4.64
N THR A 252 3.96 5.37 -5.73
CA THR A 252 2.91 5.14 -6.73
C THR A 252 3.04 3.76 -7.36
N ALA A 253 4.27 3.30 -7.66
CA ALA A 253 4.49 1.95 -8.17
C ALA A 253 3.97 0.88 -7.19
N THR A 254 4.14 1.05 -5.87
CA THR A 254 3.60 0.10 -4.88
C THR A 254 2.07 0.08 -4.86
N TYR A 255 1.40 1.21 -5.05
CA TYR A 255 -0.06 1.25 -5.16
C TYR A 255 -0.55 0.51 -6.41
N VAL A 256 0.14 0.67 -7.54
CA VAL A 256 -0.18 -0.05 -8.78
C VAL A 256 0.11 -1.54 -8.64
N LEU A 257 1.17 -1.95 -7.90
CA LEU A 257 1.42 -3.36 -7.55
C LEU A 257 0.23 -3.97 -6.82
N VAL A 258 -0.27 -3.32 -5.77
CA VAL A 258 -1.45 -3.81 -5.03
C VAL A 258 -2.67 -3.92 -5.94
N ALA A 259 -2.90 -2.92 -6.80
CA ALA A 259 -3.98 -2.96 -7.78
C ALA A 259 -3.83 -4.13 -8.76
N ASN A 260 -2.59 -4.44 -9.22
CA ASN A 260 -2.30 -5.56 -10.11
C ASN A 260 -2.67 -6.91 -9.46
N HIS A 261 -2.37 -7.10 -8.17
CA HIS A 261 -2.78 -8.30 -7.42
C HIS A 261 -4.29 -8.44 -7.34
N VAL A 262 -5.00 -7.35 -7.00
CA VAL A 262 -6.47 -7.35 -6.87
C VAL A 262 -7.14 -7.63 -8.22
N LEU A 263 -6.73 -6.90 -9.26
CA LEU A 263 -7.29 -7.07 -10.61
C LEU A 263 -6.96 -8.46 -11.18
N GLY A 264 -5.74 -8.94 -10.96
CA GLY A 264 -5.33 -10.28 -11.37
C GLY A 264 -6.16 -11.37 -10.69
N ALA A 265 -6.44 -11.22 -9.38
CA ALA A 265 -7.27 -12.17 -8.65
C ALA A 265 -8.73 -12.20 -9.17
N LEU A 266 -9.32 -11.02 -9.39
CA LEU A 266 -10.68 -10.90 -9.92
C LEU A 266 -10.80 -11.46 -11.34
N GLU A 267 -9.84 -11.14 -12.21
CA GLU A 267 -9.81 -11.63 -13.59
C GLU A 267 -9.61 -13.13 -13.63
N ALA A 268 -8.70 -13.70 -12.82
CA ALA A 268 -8.47 -15.14 -12.76
C ALA A 268 -9.71 -15.91 -12.28
N ALA A 269 -10.41 -15.38 -11.26
CA ALA A 269 -11.68 -15.95 -10.80
C ALA A 269 -12.75 -15.93 -11.88
N TRP A 270 -12.86 -14.79 -12.57
CA TRP A 270 -13.80 -14.60 -13.67
C TRP A 270 -13.51 -15.56 -14.83
N SER A 271 -12.26 -15.67 -15.26
CA SER A 271 -11.83 -16.59 -16.31
C SER A 271 -12.15 -18.05 -15.96
N ALA A 272 -11.83 -18.49 -14.74
CA ALA A 272 -12.17 -19.82 -14.27
C ALA A 272 -13.68 -20.07 -14.21
N ALA A 273 -14.47 -19.07 -13.83
CA ALA A 273 -15.94 -19.18 -13.82
C ALA A 273 -16.52 -19.27 -15.23
N LEU A 274 -15.98 -18.50 -16.19
CA LEU A 274 -16.39 -18.58 -17.59
C LEU A 274 -16.06 -19.96 -18.21
N ASP A 275 -14.87 -20.50 -17.96
CA ASP A 275 -14.50 -21.84 -18.44
C ASP A 275 -15.46 -22.91 -17.88
N ASN A 276 -15.81 -22.81 -16.60
CA ASN A 276 -16.78 -23.74 -15.99
C ASN A 276 -18.20 -23.60 -16.58
N SER A 277 -18.61 -22.43 -17.03
CA SER A 277 -19.92 -22.22 -17.65
C SER A 277 -20.06 -22.92 -19.00
N ASN A 278 -18.95 -23.24 -19.65
CA ASN A 278 -18.88 -23.99 -20.89
C ASN A 278 -18.90 -25.52 -20.67
N LEU A 279 -18.76 -25.97 -19.39
CA LEU A 279 -18.90 -27.38 -19.04
C LEU A 279 -20.38 -27.70 -18.85
N LYS A 280 -20.95 -28.42 -19.79
CA LYS A 280 -22.35 -28.88 -19.69
C LYS A 280 -22.37 -30.37 -19.39
N MET A 281 -23.09 -30.76 -18.36
CA MET A 281 -23.37 -32.17 -18.04
C MET A 281 -24.86 -32.42 -18.17
N GLY A 282 -25.20 -33.40 -19.00
CA GLY A 282 -26.54 -33.92 -19.12
C GLY A 282 -26.58 -35.34 -18.57
N ALA A 283 -27.54 -35.64 -17.70
CA ALA A 283 -27.86 -36.99 -17.32
C ALA A 283 -29.28 -37.30 -17.79
N MET A 284 -29.44 -38.35 -18.58
CA MET A 284 -30.76 -38.79 -19.02
C MET A 284 -30.88 -40.31 -18.88
N LEU A 285 -32.12 -40.76 -18.64
CA LEU A 285 -32.44 -42.17 -18.74
C LEU A 285 -32.81 -42.46 -20.20
N GLN A 286 -31.94 -43.17 -20.90
CA GLN A 286 -32.16 -43.51 -22.28
C GLN A 286 -32.89 -44.87 -22.37
N PRO A 287 -34.09 -44.93 -23.00
CA PRO A 287 -34.77 -46.19 -23.17
C PRO A 287 -34.05 -47.00 -24.27
N VAL A 288 -33.50 -48.14 -23.89
CA VAL A 288 -32.90 -49.10 -24.80
C VAL A 288 -33.91 -50.25 -24.98
N ARG A 289 -34.34 -50.48 -26.23
CA ARG A 289 -35.22 -51.63 -26.56
C ARG A 289 -34.37 -52.84 -26.88
N HIS A 290 -34.59 -53.88 -26.12
CA HIS A 290 -34.03 -55.24 -26.44
C HIS A 290 -34.85 -55.97 -27.50
N SER A 291 -34.22 -56.96 -28.16
CA SER A 291 -34.83 -57.73 -29.21
C SER A 291 -36.02 -58.59 -28.75
N ASP A 292 -36.15 -58.80 -27.45
CA ASP A 292 -37.27 -59.50 -26.78
C ASP A 292 -38.46 -58.58 -26.46
N GLY A 293 -38.38 -57.27 -26.83
CA GLY A 293 -39.45 -56.31 -26.61
C GLY A 293 -39.41 -55.62 -25.28
N MET A 294 -38.46 -55.94 -24.39
CA MET A 294 -38.27 -55.23 -23.13
C MET A 294 -37.62 -53.88 -23.36
N VAL A 295 -37.98 -52.89 -22.53
CA VAL A 295 -37.39 -51.58 -22.53
C VAL A 295 -36.63 -51.41 -21.20
N GLU A 296 -35.34 -51.31 -21.32
CA GLU A 296 -34.46 -51.03 -20.20
C GLU A 296 -34.12 -49.51 -20.19
N PHE A 297 -34.21 -48.86 -19.03
CA PHE A 297 -33.79 -47.46 -18.88
C PHE A 297 -32.35 -47.44 -18.40
N VAL A 298 -31.43 -47.11 -19.30
CA VAL A 298 -29.99 -47.02 -19.00
C VAL A 298 -29.64 -45.57 -18.62
N PRO A 299 -29.09 -45.33 -17.42
CA PRO A 299 -28.62 -44.01 -17.06
C PRO A 299 -27.40 -43.65 -17.93
N THR A 300 -27.56 -42.62 -18.74
CA THR A 300 -26.51 -42.12 -19.63
C THR A 300 -26.09 -40.72 -19.17
N ALA A 301 -24.80 -40.53 -18.86
CA ALA A 301 -24.23 -39.24 -18.58
C ALA A 301 -23.50 -38.71 -19.82
N THR A 302 -23.82 -37.50 -20.25
CA THR A 302 -23.18 -36.84 -21.38
C THR A 302 -22.44 -35.60 -20.86
N VAL A 303 -21.16 -35.46 -21.19
CA VAL A 303 -20.37 -34.25 -20.96
C VAL A 303 -20.13 -33.63 -22.33
N SER A 304 -20.57 -32.39 -22.53
CA SER A 304 -20.27 -31.62 -23.73
C SER A 304 -19.44 -30.38 -23.35
N VAL A 305 -18.40 -30.14 -24.13
CA VAL A 305 -17.56 -28.93 -24.00
C VAL A 305 -17.73 -28.15 -25.29
N GLU A 306 -18.20 -26.89 -25.19
CA GLU A 306 -18.23 -25.95 -26.32
C GLU A 306 -16.89 -25.20 -26.33
N PHE A 307 -16.14 -25.32 -27.45
CA PHE A 307 -14.86 -24.66 -27.68
C PHE A 307 -15.06 -23.31 -28.40
#